data_b9994e202abb0b033583fd65ff268995
#
_entry.id   b9994e202abb0b033583fd65ff268995
#
_cell.length_a   1.000
_cell.length_b   1.000
_cell.length_c   1.000
_cell.angle_alpha   90.00
_cell.angle_beta   90.00
_cell.angle_gamma   90.00
#
_symmetry.space_group_name_H-M   'P 1'
#
loop_
_entity.id
_entity.type
_entity.pdbx_description
1 polymer ?
#
loop_
_entity_poly.entity_id
_entity_poly.type
_entity_poly.pdbx_seq_one_letter_code
_entity_poly.pdbx_strand_id
1 'polypeptide(L)'
;MIASDHHGEPLNRNAVPFCSAKVPGFSKQWAHSAPMVYEELLIRDMEQRDAKIISDEETAQGWQQTIEKYEMRLQHQAEGKCIALVAEYLGNPAGYVHVYPSPDVGAFANQGCPEIVDFGVLVKYRRKGIGSKLMDVAEQIASAYSDVVSLGVGLHCGYGNAQRMYVMRGYIPDGTGVWYGDKICEPNAMCRNDDDLILYLSKKLR
;
A
#
# COMPACT_ATOMS: atom_id res chain seq x y z
N MET A 1 2.53 19.55 32.24
CA MET A 1 3.78 20.28 32.50
C MET A 1 4.89 19.31 32.16
N ILE A 2 5.35 19.31 30.94
CA ILE A 2 6.44 18.46 30.46
C ILE A 2 7.55 19.41 30.03
N ALA A 3 8.70 19.28 30.71
CA ALA A 3 9.85 20.12 30.50
C ALA A 3 10.47 19.90 29.12
N SER A 4 10.75 21.01 28.47
CA SER A 4 11.53 21.07 27.26
C SER A 4 13.02 21.02 27.60
N ASP A 5 13.74 20.02 27.07
CA ASP A 5 15.19 20.11 26.97
C ASP A 5 15.55 20.37 25.53
N HIS A 6 15.95 21.61 25.26
CA HIS A 6 16.57 22.06 24.04
C HIS A 6 18.07 21.81 24.14
N HIS A 7 18.56 20.73 23.60
CA HIS A 7 19.93 20.65 23.10
C HIS A 7 19.92 19.92 21.76
N GLY A 8 20.25 20.68 20.73
CA GLY A 8 20.34 20.23 19.34
C GLY A 8 21.47 19.23 19.16
N GLU A 9 21.18 17.96 19.33
CA GLU A 9 21.97 16.92 18.72
C GLU A 9 21.28 16.46 17.43
N PRO A 10 22.06 16.18 16.37
CA PRO A 10 21.48 15.66 15.14
C PRO A 10 20.84 14.31 15.44
N LEU A 11 19.56 14.18 15.12
CA LEU A 11 18.81 12.93 15.20
C LEU A 11 19.66 11.79 14.61
N ASN A 12 20.02 10.85 15.47
CA ASN A 12 20.76 9.65 15.10
C ASN A 12 19.93 8.89 14.07
N ARG A 13 20.39 8.90 12.80
CA ARG A 13 19.77 8.23 11.66
C ARG A 13 19.97 6.71 11.68
N ASN A 14 19.92 6.08 12.84
CA ASN A 14 19.85 4.64 12.98
C ASN A 14 18.39 4.17 12.93
N ALA A 15 17.68 4.62 11.94
CA ALA A 15 16.36 4.13 11.63
C ALA A 15 16.53 2.85 10.81
N VAL A 16 15.90 1.78 11.29
CA VAL A 16 15.58 0.50 10.65
C VAL A 16 16.77 -0.29 10.03
N PRO A 17 16.93 -1.57 10.33
CA PRO A 17 17.98 -2.36 9.72
C PRO A 17 17.80 -2.38 8.20
N PHE A 18 18.84 -1.94 7.52
CA PHE A 18 18.97 -1.97 6.07
C PHE A 18 18.45 -3.28 5.50
N CYS A 19 17.44 -3.16 4.63
CA CYS A 19 17.03 -4.27 3.77
C CYS A 19 18.19 -4.58 2.83
N SER A 20 18.92 -5.66 3.07
CA SER A 20 19.95 -6.15 2.15
C SER A 20 19.27 -6.91 1.01
N ALA A 21 18.57 -6.19 0.15
CA ALA A 21 17.95 -6.78 -1.02
C ALA A 21 19.02 -7.09 -2.07
N LYS A 22 19.17 -8.36 -2.39
CA LYS A 22 19.60 -8.76 -3.73
C LYS A 22 18.40 -8.49 -4.63
N VAL A 23 18.44 -7.42 -5.43
CA VAL A 23 17.45 -7.19 -6.48
C VAL A 23 17.64 -8.32 -7.50
N PRO A 24 16.75 -9.33 -7.53
CA PRO A 24 16.76 -10.28 -8.64
C PRO A 24 16.33 -9.47 -9.85
N GLY A 25 17.05 -9.57 -10.96
CA GLY A 25 16.56 -9.05 -12.22
C GLY A 25 15.11 -9.50 -12.38
N PHE A 26 14.24 -8.57 -12.78
CA PHE A 26 12.79 -8.77 -12.94
C PHE A 26 12.59 -10.05 -13.78
N SER A 27 12.52 -11.21 -13.12
CA SER A 27 12.21 -12.45 -13.80
C SER A 27 10.70 -12.45 -13.97
N LYS A 28 10.23 -12.71 -15.19
CA LYS A 28 8.82 -12.88 -15.59
C LYS A 28 8.04 -13.94 -14.77
N GLN A 29 8.50 -14.30 -13.59
CA GLN A 29 8.03 -15.44 -12.81
C GLN A 29 6.65 -15.21 -12.15
N TRP A 30 6.20 -13.94 -12.05
CA TRP A 30 4.87 -13.60 -11.53
C TRP A 30 3.85 -13.23 -12.61
N ALA A 31 4.23 -13.32 -13.88
CA ALA A 31 3.36 -12.95 -15.00
C ALA A 31 2.07 -13.78 -15.08
N HIS A 32 1.94 -14.86 -14.30
CA HIS A 32 0.74 -15.72 -14.26
C HIS A 32 0.71 -16.50 -12.94
N SER A 33 0.60 -15.84 -11.79
CA SER A 33 0.22 -16.56 -10.57
C SER A 33 -1.18 -17.13 -10.77
N ALA A 34 -1.37 -18.42 -10.49
CA ALA A 34 -2.70 -18.99 -10.53
C ALA A 34 -3.62 -18.20 -9.58
N PRO A 35 -4.86 -17.88 -10.02
CA PRO A 35 -5.77 -17.11 -9.19
C PRO A 35 -6.02 -17.82 -7.86
N MET A 36 -5.97 -17.09 -6.75
CA MET A 36 -6.30 -17.64 -5.42
C MET A 36 -7.81 -17.67 -5.24
N VAL A 37 -8.38 -18.87 -5.17
CA VAL A 37 -9.81 -19.12 -5.06
C VAL A 37 -10.19 -19.46 -3.61
N TYR A 38 -11.14 -18.73 -3.08
CA TYR A 38 -11.84 -19.01 -1.83
C TYR A 38 -13.33 -19.12 -2.16
N GLU A 39 -14.09 -20.07 -1.73
CA GLU A 39 -15.47 -20.40 -2.10
C GLU A 39 -16.27 -19.35 -2.95
N GLU A 40 -16.32 -18.08 -2.49
CA GLU A 40 -17.02 -16.98 -3.17
C GLU A 40 -16.08 -15.83 -3.58
N LEU A 41 -14.80 -15.93 -3.29
CA LEU A 41 -13.80 -14.88 -3.49
C LEU A 41 -12.65 -15.39 -4.37
N LEU A 42 -12.41 -14.68 -5.45
CA LEU A 42 -11.27 -14.88 -6.35
C LEU A 42 -10.34 -13.67 -6.25
N ILE A 43 -9.05 -13.88 -5.99
CA ILE A 43 -8.04 -12.83 -6.11
C ILE A 43 -7.22 -13.12 -7.36
N ARG A 44 -7.20 -12.18 -8.28
CA ARG A 44 -6.57 -12.29 -9.59
C ARG A 44 -5.91 -10.98 -10.01
N ASP A 45 -5.15 -11.03 -11.09
CA ASP A 45 -4.62 -9.82 -11.71
C ASP A 45 -5.75 -8.89 -12.15
N MET A 46 -5.51 -7.58 -12.02
CA MET A 46 -6.42 -6.53 -12.50
C MET A 46 -6.45 -6.53 -14.02
N GLU A 47 -7.64 -6.44 -14.58
CA GLU A 47 -7.90 -6.34 -16.02
C GLU A 47 -8.44 -4.95 -16.38
N GLN A 48 -8.36 -4.58 -17.65
CA GLN A 48 -8.83 -3.27 -18.14
C GLN A 48 -10.30 -2.97 -17.77
N ARG A 49 -11.16 -4.00 -17.77
CA ARG A 49 -12.58 -3.86 -17.39
C ARG A 49 -12.77 -3.45 -15.93
N ASP A 50 -11.85 -3.86 -15.03
CA ASP A 50 -11.97 -3.60 -13.60
C ASP A 50 -11.75 -2.13 -13.28
N ALA A 51 -10.87 -1.45 -14.00
CA ALA A 51 -10.57 -0.03 -13.82
C ALA A 51 -11.85 0.82 -13.86
N LYS A 52 -12.69 0.61 -14.87
CA LYS A 52 -13.94 1.34 -15.01
C LYS A 52 -14.95 0.98 -13.91
N ILE A 53 -15.11 -0.32 -13.64
CA ILE A 53 -16.09 -0.80 -12.64
C ILE A 53 -15.73 -0.24 -11.26
N ILE A 54 -14.44 -0.33 -10.86
CA ILE A 54 -13.98 0.15 -9.55
C ILE A 54 -14.15 1.67 -9.45
N SER A 55 -13.74 2.43 -10.46
CA SER A 55 -13.87 3.89 -10.47
C SER A 55 -15.33 4.34 -10.39
N ASP A 56 -16.24 3.71 -11.14
CA ASP A 56 -17.68 4.00 -11.09
C ASP A 56 -18.26 3.71 -9.68
N GLU A 57 -17.91 2.58 -9.08
CA GLU A 57 -18.36 2.18 -7.75
C GLU A 57 -17.80 3.09 -6.64
N GLU A 58 -16.57 3.52 -6.75
CA GLU A 58 -15.97 4.47 -5.80
C GLU A 58 -16.63 5.84 -5.89
N THR A 59 -16.90 6.31 -7.08
CA THR A 59 -17.66 7.55 -7.31
C THR A 59 -19.06 7.42 -6.74
N ALA A 60 -19.75 6.31 -6.97
CA ALA A 60 -21.09 6.06 -6.46
C ALA A 60 -21.16 6.03 -4.92
N GLN A 61 -20.08 5.61 -4.24
CA GLN A 61 -19.98 5.61 -2.77
C GLN A 61 -19.40 6.91 -2.19
N GLY A 62 -19.17 7.94 -3.03
CA GLY A 62 -18.73 9.28 -2.62
C GLY A 62 -17.21 9.47 -2.54
N TRP A 63 -16.42 8.55 -3.10
CA TRP A 63 -14.98 8.71 -3.20
C TRP A 63 -14.62 9.42 -4.50
N GLN A 64 -13.72 10.40 -4.40
CA GLN A 64 -13.28 11.18 -5.57
C GLN A 64 -12.08 10.51 -6.24
N GLN A 65 -12.29 9.32 -6.79
CA GLN A 65 -11.25 8.61 -7.53
C GLN A 65 -11.55 8.64 -9.03
N THR A 66 -10.51 8.69 -9.85
CA THR A 66 -10.64 8.75 -11.30
C THR A 66 -10.19 7.44 -11.95
N ILE A 67 -10.71 7.17 -13.15
CA ILE A 67 -10.34 5.96 -13.91
C ILE A 67 -8.85 5.97 -14.27
N GLU A 68 -8.27 7.15 -14.53
CA GLU A 68 -6.87 7.32 -14.92
C GLU A 68 -5.91 6.75 -13.89
N LYS A 69 -6.27 6.79 -12.60
CA LYS A 69 -5.51 6.15 -11.53
C LYS A 69 -5.33 4.65 -11.80
N TYR A 70 -6.41 3.95 -12.13
CA TYR A 70 -6.38 2.50 -12.36
C TYR A 70 -5.74 2.14 -13.71
N GLU A 71 -5.94 2.97 -14.73
CA GLU A 71 -5.28 2.82 -16.03
C GLU A 71 -3.76 2.97 -15.90
N MET A 72 -3.29 3.91 -15.09
CA MET A 72 -1.87 4.03 -14.77
C MET A 72 -1.34 2.76 -14.06
N ARG A 73 -2.10 2.18 -13.13
CA ARG A 73 -1.68 0.92 -12.47
C ARG A 73 -1.61 -0.24 -13.44
N LEU A 74 -2.55 -0.34 -14.37
CA LEU A 74 -2.52 -1.33 -15.46
C LEU A 74 -1.34 -1.12 -16.39
N GLN A 75 -1.00 0.12 -16.72
CA GLN A 75 0.20 0.43 -17.48
C GLN A 75 1.47 0.00 -16.72
N HIS A 76 1.59 0.35 -15.44
CA HIS A 76 2.72 -0.08 -14.60
C HIS A 76 2.80 -1.61 -14.49
N GLN A 77 1.66 -2.31 -14.44
CA GLN A 77 1.62 -3.77 -14.47
C GLN A 77 2.15 -4.30 -15.81
N ALA A 78 1.72 -3.74 -16.93
CA ALA A 78 2.20 -4.14 -18.26
C ALA A 78 3.71 -3.88 -18.43
N GLU A 79 4.24 -2.83 -17.80
CA GLU A 79 5.67 -2.50 -17.76
C GLU A 79 6.44 -3.36 -16.74
N GLY A 80 5.77 -4.18 -15.95
CA GLY A 80 6.37 -5.00 -14.91
C GLY A 80 6.80 -4.22 -13.65
N LYS A 81 6.36 -3.00 -13.46
CA LYS A 81 6.70 -2.15 -12.31
C LYS A 81 5.86 -2.47 -11.08
N CYS A 82 4.62 -2.91 -11.27
CA CYS A 82 3.75 -3.29 -10.18
C CYS A 82 2.99 -4.59 -10.47
N ILE A 83 2.42 -5.16 -9.42
CA ILE A 83 1.46 -6.26 -9.49
C ILE A 83 0.14 -5.67 -8.98
N ALA A 84 -0.82 -5.49 -9.89
CA ALA A 84 -2.15 -4.95 -9.60
C ALA A 84 -3.14 -6.09 -9.44
N LEU A 85 -3.80 -6.18 -8.28
CA LEU A 85 -4.72 -7.25 -7.94
C LEU A 85 -6.13 -6.75 -7.72
N VAL A 86 -7.10 -7.56 -8.11
CA VAL A 86 -8.53 -7.39 -7.82
C VAL A 86 -9.04 -8.58 -7.02
N ALA A 87 -9.81 -8.30 -6.00
CA ALA A 87 -10.66 -9.26 -5.32
C ALA A 87 -12.04 -9.24 -5.99
N GLU A 88 -12.39 -10.32 -6.65
CA GLU A 88 -13.70 -10.54 -7.26
C GLU A 88 -14.57 -11.37 -6.30
N TYR A 89 -15.68 -10.82 -5.85
CA TYR A 89 -16.63 -11.49 -4.96
C TYR A 89 -17.93 -11.76 -5.70
N LEU A 90 -18.29 -13.04 -5.82
CA LEU A 90 -19.45 -13.49 -6.58
C LEU A 90 -19.49 -12.91 -8.02
N GLY A 91 -18.35 -12.90 -8.70
CA GLY A 91 -18.21 -12.41 -10.07
C GLY A 91 -18.14 -10.89 -10.24
N ASN A 92 -18.04 -10.11 -9.13
CA ASN A 92 -17.95 -8.65 -9.19
C ASN A 92 -16.68 -8.13 -8.52
N PRO A 93 -15.96 -7.15 -9.08
CA PRO A 93 -14.88 -6.47 -8.40
C PRO A 93 -15.35 -5.89 -7.06
N ALA A 94 -14.69 -6.26 -5.98
CA ALA A 94 -15.08 -5.93 -4.62
C ALA A 94 -13.99 -5.17 -3.84
N GLY A 95 -12.76 -5.25 -4.30
CA GLY A 95 -11.62 -4.57 -3.72
C GLY A 95 -10.37 -4.77 -4.58
N TYR A 96 -9.31 -4.06 -4.25
CA TYR A 96 -8.07 -4.06 -5.01
C TYR A 96 -6.88 -3.75 -4.10
N VAL A 97 -5.69 -4.09 -4.58
CA VAL A 97 -4.41 -3.74 -3.96
C VAL A 97 -3.30 -3.80 -5.01
N HIS A 98 -2.31 -2.93 -4.88
CA HIS A 98 -1.15 -2.92 -5.76
C HIS A 98 0.12 -3.16 -4.96
N VAL A 99 1.06 -3.93 -5.52
CA VAL A 99 2.37 -4.16 -4.92
C VAL A 99 3.43 -3.66 -5.89
N TYR A 100 4.26 -2.73 -5.42
CA TYR A 100 5.44 -2.26 -6.13
C TYR A 100 6.67 -2.94 -5.55
N PRO A 101 7.32 -3.86 -6.27
CA PRO A 101 8.51 -4.56 -5.76
C PRO A 101 9.70 -3.62 -5.51
N SER A 102 9.80 -2.55 -6.28
CA SER A 102 10.86 -1.54 -6.16
C SER A 102 10.25 -0.16 -6.36
N PRO A 103 9.66 0.46 -5.32
CA PRO A 103 9.13 1.81 -5.40
C PRO A 103 10.25 2.82 -5.66
N ASP A 104 9.96 3.85 -6.47
CA ASP A 104 10.88 4.92 -6.83
C ASP A 104 10.56 6.26 -6.13
N VAL A 105 9.46 6.31 -5.38
CA VAL A 105 9.02 7.45 -4.58
C VAL A 105 8.71 7.03 -3.14
N GLY A 106 8.62 7.99 -2.23
CA GLY A 106 8.25 7.78 -0.83
C GLY A 106 9.41 7.38 0.09
N ALA A 107 9.09 7.03 1.32
CA ALA A 107 10.08 6.78 2.39
C ALA A 107 10.99 5.57 2.10
N PHE A 108 10.52 4.60 1.33
CA PHE A 108 11.26 3.37 1.00
C PHE A 108 11.78 3.34 -0.44
N ALA A 109 11.76 4.50 -1.13
CA ALA A 109 12.20 4.62 -2.51
C ALA A 109 13.62 4.08 -2.73
N ASN A 110 13.77 3.21 -3.73
CA ASN A 110 15.06 2.63 -4.15
C ASN A 110 15.83 1.87 -3.05
N GLN A 111 15.15 1.40 -2.01
CA GLN A 111 15.75 0.64 -0.89
C GLN A 111 15.55 -0.87 -1.01
N GLY A 112 14.95 -1.37 -2.08
CA GLY A 112 14.63 -2.79 -2.26
C GLY A 112 13.59 -3.31 -1.27
N CYS A 113 12.75 -2.42 -0.75
CA CYS A 113 11.63 -2.72 0.12
C CYS A 113 10.34 -2.58 -0.70
N PRO A 114 9.61 -3.69 -0.97
CA PRO A 114 8.33 -3.61 -1.65
C PRO A 114 7.33 -2.73 -0.91
N GLU A 115 6.50 -2.02 -1.67
CA GLU A 115 5.45 -1.18 -1.11
C GLU A 115 4.07 -1.65 -1.55
N ILE A 116 3.14 -1.75 -0.58
CA ILE A 116 1.72 -1.99 -0.83
C ILE A 116 1.04 -0.63 -0.96
N VAL A 117 0.41 -0.42 -2.11
CA VAL A 117 -0.18 0.87 -2.51
C VAL A 117 -1.65 0.69 -2.88
N ASP A 118 -2.45 1.74 -2.71
CA ASP A 118 -3.84 1.80 -3.17
C ASP A 118 -4.69 0.61 -2.72
N PHE A 119 -4.64 0.24 -1.47
CA PHE A 119 -5.50 -0.80 -0.93
C PHE A 119 -6.92 -0.29 -0.67
N GLY A 120 -7.92 -0.94 -1.26
CA GLY A 120 -9.32 -0.59 -1.10
C GLY A 120 -10.28 -1.77 -1.12
N VAL A 121 -11.36 -1.67 -0.32
CA VAL A 121 -12.52 -2.55 -0.39
C VAL A 121 -13.78 -1.70 -0.50
N LEU A 122 -14.54 -1.89 -1.56
CA LEU A 122 -15.78 -1.17 -1.82
C LEU A 122 -16.76 -1.36 -0.65
N VAL A 123 -17.45 -0.28 -0.25
CA VAL A 123 -18.24 -0.22 0.99
C VAL A 123 -19.22 -1.37 1.10
N LYS A 124 -19.94 -1.70 0.01
CA LYS A 124 -20.95 -2.77 -0.05
C LYS A 124 -20.38 -4.19 0.18
N TYR A 125 -19.06 -4.36 0.05
CA TYR A 125 -18.38 -5.64 0.24
C TYR A 125 -17.54 -5.73 1.52
N ARG A 126 -17.55 -4.67 2.34
CA ARG A 126 -16.83 -4.67 3.62
C ARG A 126 -17.36 -5.71 4.60
N ARG A 127 -16.56 -6.05 5.61
CA ARG A 127 -16.86 -6.99 6.71
C ARG A 127 -17.05 -8.45 6.25
N LYS A 128 -16.56 -8.79 5.05
CA LYS A 128 -16.55 -10.14 4.48
C LYS A 128 -15.14 -10.78 4.46
N GLY A 129 -14.17 -10.19 5.15
CA GLY A 129 -12.78 -10.70 5.16
C GLY A 129 -11.96 -10.39 3.91
N ILE A 130 -12.53 -9.74 2.88
CA ILE A 130 -11.89 -9.47 1.60
C ILE A 130 -10.58 -8.70 1.77
N GLY A 131 -10.59 -7.63 2.58
CA GLY A 131 -9.39 -6.84 2.83
C GLY A 131 -8.25 -7.63 3.47
N SER A 132 -8.57 -8.52 4.42
CA SER A 132 -7.56 -9.40 5.03
C SER A 132 -6.94 -10.32 4.01
N LYS A 133 -7.74 -10.91 3.11
CA LYS A 133 -7.26 -11.81 2.06
C LYS A 133 -6.42 -11.08 1.01
N LEU A 134 -6.81 -9.87 0.60
CA LEU A 134 -5.99 -9.04 -0.28
C LEU A 134 -4.62 -8.74 0.34
N MET A 135 -4.59 -8.37 1.62
CA MET A 135 -3.34 -8.11 2.34
C MET A 135 -2.50 -9.39 2.51
N ASP A 136 -3.12 -10.55 2.76
CA ASP A 136 -2.39 -11.83 2.83
C ASP A 136 -1.64 -12.11 1.52
N VAL A 137 -2.33 -11.91 0.38
CA VAL A 137 -1.74 -12.11 -0.96
C VAL A 137 -0.67 -11.07 -1.26
N ALA A 138 -0.92 -9.79 -0.94
CA ALA A 138 0.04 -8.72 -1.15
C ALA A 138 1.34 -8.94 -0.34
N GLU A 139 1.21 -9.32 0.93
CA GLU A 139 2.36 -9.64 1.79
C GLU A 139 3.11 -10.89 1.28
N GLN A 140 2.40 -11.91 0.80
CA GLN A 140 3.00 -13.09 0.19
C GLN A 140 3.79 -12.72 -1.08
N ILE A 141 3.25 -11.87 -1.94
CA ILE A 141 3.95 -11.36 -3.13
C ILE A 141 5.20 -10.59 -2.70
N ALA A 142 5.06 -9.64 -1.77
CA ALA A 142 6.18 -8.85 -1.28
C ALA A 142 7.32 -9.72 -0.71
N SER A 143 6.98 -10.83 -0.04
CA SER A 143 7.96 -11.75 0.55
C SER A 143 8.87 -12.43 -0.46
N ALA A 144 8.49 -12.47 -1.73
CA ALA A 144 9.35 -12.98 -2.80
C ALA A 144 10.48 -11.99 -3.19
N TYR A 145 10.36 -10.74 -2.78
CA TYR A 145 11.33 -9.69 -3.10
C TYR A 145 12.16 -9.23 -1.90
N SER A 146 11.57 -9.27 -0.69
CA SER A 146 12.22 -8.77 0.51
C SER A 146 11.64 -9.40 1.78
N ASP A 147 12.44 -9.41 2.86
CA ASP A 147 11.99 -9.78 4.21
C ASP A 147 11.17 -8.68 4.89
N VAL A 148 11.05 -7.52 4.26
CA VAL A 148 10.32 -6.36 4.77
C VAL A 148 9.37 -5.85 3.69
N VAL A 149 8.19 -5.43 4.09
CA VAL A 149 7.21 -4.75 3.23
C VAL A 149 6.82 -3.43 3.87
N SER A 150 6.55 -2.43 3.05
CA SER A 150 6.14 -1.09 3.46
C SER A 150 4.76 -0.72 2.90
N LEU A 151 4.18 0.31 3.48
CA LEU A 151 3.00 1.00 2.97
C LEU A 151 2.91 2.41 3.55
N GLY A 152 2.25 3.31 2.83
CA GLY A 152 1.82 4.59 3.35
C GLY A 152 0.35 4.55 3.80
N VAL A 153 0.00 5.23 4.87
CA VAL A 153 -1.38 5.36 5.34
C VAL A 153 -1.73 6.81 5.64
N GLY A 154 -2.87 7.28 5.10
CA GLY A 154 -3.40 8.60 5.38
C GLY A 154 -3.74 8.80 6.86
N LEU A 155 -3.63 10.04 7.35
CA LEU A 155 -3.79 10.36 8.76
C LEU A 155 -5.21 10.83 9.12
N HIS A 156 -6.02 11.24 8.17
CA HIS A 156 -7.39 11.66 8.49
C HIS A 156 -8.31 10.48 8.84
N CYS A 157 -9.44 10.77 9.46
CA CYS A 157 -10.35 9.76 10.03
C CYS A 157 -10.89 8.73 9.02
N GLY A 158 -10.90 9.04 7.72
CA GLY A 158 -11.29 8.12 6.66
C GLY A 158 -10.42 6.86 6.59
N TYR A 159 -9.16 6.95 7.03
CA TYR A 159 -8.21 5.83 7.07
C TYR A 159 -8.20 5.06 8.40
N GLY A 160 -9.01 5.46 9.40
CA GLY A 160 -8.95 4.86 10.74
C GLY A 160 -9.08 3.33 10.78
N ASN A 161 -9.92 2.75 9.92
CA ASN A 161 -10.04 1.29 9.81
C ASN A 161 -8.78 0.64 9.21
N ALA A 162 -8.17 1.28 8.22
CA ALA A 162 -6.93 0.82 7.59
C ALA A 162 -5.76 0.92 8.58
N GLN A 163 -5.60 2.06 9.26
CA GLN A 163 -4.61 2.26 10.31
C GLN A 163 -4.67 1.15 11.37
N ARG A 164 -5.89 0.89 11.89
CA ARG A 164 -6.10 -0.18 12.88
C ARG A 164 -5.73 -1.55 12.32
N MET A 165 -6.12 -1.85 11.10
CA MET A 165 -5.83 -3.15 10.46
C MET A 165 -4.32 -3.34 10.30
N TYR A 166 -3.59 -2.34 9.82
CA TYR A 166 -2.14 -2.43 9.63
C TYR A 166 -1.41 -2.67 10.94
N VAL A 167 -1.75 -1.94 11.99
CA VAL A 167 -1.18 -2.16 13.33
C VAL A 167 -1.48 -3.59 13.83
N MET A 168 -2.71 -4.08 13.68
CA MET A 168 -3.07 -5.45 14.06
C MET A 168 -2.35 -6.52 13.23
N ARG A 169 -1.91 -6.20 12.01
CA ARG A 169 -1.09 -7.06 11.16
C ARG A 169 0.41 -6.97 11.48
N GLY A 170 0.81 -6.13 12.42
CA GLY A 170 2.21 -5.98 12.86
C GLY A 170 3.01 -4.95 12.08
N TYR A 171 2.35 -4.06 11.32
CA TYR A 171 3.02 -2.90 10.75
C TYR A 171 3.31 -1.88 11.85
N ILE A 172 4.50 -1.30 11.81
CA ILE A 172 4.95 -0.26 12.74
C ILE A 172 5.42 0.97 11.95
N PRO A 173 5.33 2.18 12.52
CA PRO A 173 5.90 3.38 11.91
C PRO A 173 7.38 3.20 11.58
N ASP A 174 7.81 3.71 10.44
CA ASP A 174 9.19 3.61 9.95
C ASP A 174 10.18 4.53 10.69
N GLY A 175 9.67 5.49 11.47
CA GLY A 175 10.46 6.43 12.25
C GLY A 175 10.83 7.72 11.53
N THR A 176 10.46 7.88 10.26
CA THR A 176 10.75 9.12 9.49
C THR A 176 9.79 10.26 9.80
N GLY A 177 8.68 9.98 10.49
CA GLY A 177 7.67 10.97 10.83
C GLY A 177 6.58 11.10 9.77
N VAL A 178 5.93 12.25 9.75
CA VAL A 178 4.80 12.52 8.85
C VAL A 178 5.32 13.04 7.51
N TRP A 179 4.71 12.56 6.43
CA TRP A 179 4.99 12.98 5.05
C TRP A 179 3.79 13.74 4.48
N TYR A 180 4.06 14.69 3.62
CA TYR A 180 3.05 15.36 2.80
C TYR A 180 3.49 15.34 1.34
N GLY A 181 2.74 14.64 0.50
CA GLY A 181 3.23 14.25 -0.80
C GLY A 181 4.53 13.44 -0.68
N ASP A 182 5.56 13.81 -1.41
CA ASP A 182 6.83 13.07 -1.45
C ASP A 182 7.90 13.61 -0.48
N LYS A 183 7.50 14.36 0.56
CA LYS A 183 8.46 15.04 1.48
C LYS A 183 8.05 14.86 2.94
N ILE A 184 9.05 14.73 3.80
CA ILE A 184 8.86 14.77 5.25
C ILE A 184 8.36 16.17 5.65
N CYS A 185 7.28 16.21 6.45
CA CYS A 185 6.82 17.44 7.05
C CYS A 185 7.83 17.93 8.09
N GLU A 186 8.31 19.16 7.94
CA GLU A 186 9.15 19.78 8.95
C GLU A 186 8.36 19.98 10.25
N PRO A 187 9.02 19.89 11.42
CA PRO A 187 8.38 20.19 12.70
C PRO A 187 7.73 21.59 12.67
N ASN A 188 6.49 21.67 13.12
CA ASN A 188 5.66 22.88 13.13
C ASN A 188 5.24 23.42 11.74
N ALA A 189 5.49 22.68 10.66
CA ALA A 189 4.96 23.03 9.35
C ALA A 189 3.43 22.92 9.31
N MET A 190 2.81 23.77 8.50
CA MET A 190 1.36 23.69 8.22
C MET A 190 1.13 22.70 7.08
N CYS A 191 0.42 21.62 7.37
CA CYS A 191 0.01 20.62 6.37
C CYS A 191 -1.50 20.51 6.31
N ARG A 192 -2.04 20.19 5.13
CA ARG A 192 -3.47 19.87 5.00
C ARG A 192 -3.72 18.47 5.50
N ASN A 193 -4.87 18.24 6.12
CA ASN A 193 -5.31 16.92 6.55
C ASN A 193 -6.15 16.27 5.43
N ASP A 194 -5.49 15.93 4.33
CA ASP A 194 -6.04 15.27 3.14
C ASP A 194 -5.32 13.94 2.87
N ASP A 195 -5.54 13.35 1.69
CA ASP A 195 -4.98 12.05 1.32
C ASP A 195 -3.45 12.05 1.16
N ASP A 196 -2.85 13.24 0.98
CA ASP A 196 -1.40 13.40 0.83
C ASP A 196 -0.66 13.47 2.17
N LEU A 197 -1.39 13.62 3.29
CA LEU A 197 -0.81 13.59 4.64
C LEU A 197 -0.75 12.15 5.14
N ILE A 198 0.44 11.55 5.10
CA ILE A 198 0.63 10.12 5.30
C ILE A 198 1.68 9.81 6.36
N LEU A 199 1.58 8.60 6.92
CA LEU A 199 2.60 7.97 7.76
C LEU A 199 3.04 6.69 7.08
N TYR A 200 4.35 6.52 6.91
CA TYR A 200 4.90 5.27 6.40
C TYR A 200 5.03 4.24 7.51
N LEU A 201 4.63 3.02 7.19
CA LEU A 201 4.70 1.86 8.07
C LEU A 201 5.48 0.75 7.37
N SER A 202 6.16 -0.06 8.16
CA SER A 202 6.82 -1.26 7.64
C SER A 202 6.52 -2.47 8.51
N LYS A 203 6.66 -3.66 7.92
CA LYS A 203 6.47 -4.94 8.58
C LYS A 203 7.54 -5.92 8.11
N LYS A 204 8.17 -6.61 9.06
CA LYS A 204 9.03 -7.75 8.75
C LYS A 204 8.17 -8.94 8.38
N LEU A 205 8.39 -9.49 7.19
CA LEU A 205 7.78 -10.73 6.70
C LEU A 205 8.57 -11.93 7.23
N ARG A 206 7.88 -13.02 7.49
CA ARG A 206 8.49 -14.26 7.98
C ARG A 206 8.75 -15.20 6.81
#